data_d753212d30002ef74f44be525f492493
#
_entry.id   d753212d30002ef74f44be525f492493
#
_cell.length_a   1.000
_cell.length_b   1.000
_cell.length_c   1.000
_cell.angle_alpha   90.00
_cell.angle_beta   90.00
_cell.angle_gamma   90.00
#
_symmetry.space_group_name_H-M   'P 1'
#
loop_
_entity.id
_entity.type
_entity.pdbx_description
1 polymer ?
#
loop_
_entity_poly.entity_id
_entity_poly.type
_entity_poly.pdbx_seq_one_letter_code
_entity_poly.pdbx_strand_id
1 'polypeptide(L)'
;MKGFWAVFQKKQHSIGSAAFILMSMVLASRVLGLVRDRMLSARFSPDDLGVYFAAFRLPNLLFELLVMGAFTSAFIPVFTKYIAKNQENDAYRMAATLINVCLVILLALMVPLFVWTGEISRFLAPGFTPQQIDQMIVFTRIMMISQVLPLLVGNFFTGILQSYNLFLVPALAPVVYNVGIIAGILL
;
A
#
# COMPACT_ATOMS: atom_id res chain seq x y z
N MET A 1 13.47 -15.80 -21.91
CA MET A 1 12.51 -15.49 -20.84
C MET A 1 12.81 -16.16 -19.49
N LYS A 2 13.46 -17.32 -19.45
CA LYS A 2 13.79 -18.02 -18.15
C LYS A 2 14.77 -17.24 -17.24
N GLY A 3 15.68 -16.44 -17.79
CA GLY A 3 16.67 -15.69 -16.98
C GLY A 3 16.10 -14.48 -16.21
N PHE A 4 15.07 -13.82 -16.74
CA PHE A 4 14.44 -12.67 -16.11
C PHE A 4 13.71 -13.06 -14.81
N TRP A 5 12.93 -14.15 -14.84
CA TRP A 5 12.21 -14.66 -13.67
C TRP A 5 13.14 -15.23 -12.59
N ALA A 6 14.32 -15.75 -12.97
CA ALA A 6 15.30 -16.26 -12.00
C ALA A 6 15.85 -15.17 -11.07
N VAL A 7 15.91 -13.91 -11.52
CA VAL A 7 16.35 -12.79 -10.69
C VAL A 7 15.35 -12.51 -9.56
N PHE A 8 14.05 -12.65 -9.82
CA PHE A 8 12.99 -12.41 -8.83
C PHE A 8 12.86 -13.54 -7.80
N GLN A 9 13.32 -14.75 -8.15
CA GLN A 9 13.28 -15.94 -7.28
C GLN A 9 14.58 -16.13 -6.49
N LYS A 10 15.58 -15.27 -6.67
CA LYS A 10 16.87 -15.40 -6.00
C LYS A 10 16.73 -15.10 -4.50
N LYS A 11 16.84 -16.15 -3.68
CA LYS A 11 16.91 -16.02 -2.22
C LYS A 11 18.12 -15.18 -1.82
N GLN A 12 17.91 -14.22 -0.96
CA GLN A 12 18.98 -13.39 -0.43
C GLN A 12 19.60 -14.09 0.78
N HIS A 13 20.76 -14.72 0.59
CA HIS A 13 21.47 -15.44 1.65
C HIS A 13 22.34 -14.54 2.53
N SER A 14 22.60 -13.29 2.10
CA SER A 14 23.38 -12.32 2.86
C SER A 14 22.50 -11.13 3.27
N ILE A 15 22.54 -10.79 4.55
CA ILE A 15 21.89 -9.61 5.11
C ILE A 15 22.33 -8.33 4.37
N GLY A 16 23.62 -8.24 4.01
CA GLY A 16 24.18 -7.11 3.27
C GLY A 16 23.58 -6.96 1.87
N SER A 17 23.38 -8.06 1.12
CA SER A 17 22.77 -7.98 -0.22
C SER A 17 21.29 -7.62 -0.16
N ALA A 18 20.56 -8.13 0.81
CA ALA A 18 19.16 -7.76 1.03
C ALA A 18 19.01 -6.26 1.41
N ALA A 19 19.84 -5.79 2.33
CA ALA A 19 19.86 -4.40 2.74
C ALA A 19 20.22 -3.46 1.57
N PHE A 20 21.21 -3.82 0.75
CA PHE A 20 21.60 -3.02 -0.42
C PHE A 20 20.45 -2.91 -1.44
N ILE A 21 19.77 -4.03 -1.74
CA ILE A 21 18.61 -4.03 -2.65
C ILE A 21 17.50 -3.13 -2.09
N LEU A 22 17.14 -3.31 -0.82
CA LEU A 22 16.10 -2.50 -0.18
C LEU A 22 16.44 -1.00 -0.20
N MET A 23 17.67 -0.64 0.19
CA MET A 23 18.12 0.76 0.17
C MET A 23 18.10 1.37 -1.23
N SER A 24 18.57 0.62 -2.24
CA SER A 24 18.58 1.08 -3.63
C SER A 24 17.18 1.31 -4.16
N MET A 25 16.22 0.40 -3.87
CA MET A 25 14.83 0.54 -4.29
C MET A 25 14.10 1.65 -3.54
N VAL A 26 14.38 1.84 -2.25
CA VAL A 26 13.85 2.97 -1.47
C VAL A 26 14.36 4.29 -2.04
N LEU A 27 15.64 4.38 -2.39
CA LEU A 27 16.21 5.60 -2.99
C LEU A 27 15.57 5.87 -4.37
N ALA A 28 15.48 4.85 -5.22
CA ALA A 28 14.81 4.97 -6.52
C ALA A 28 13.35 5.42 -6.38
N SER A 29 12.62 4.84 -5.43
CA SER A 29 11.23 5.24 -5.14
C SER A 29 11.14 6.70 -4.66
N ARG A 30 12.06 7.16 -3.82
CA ARG A 30 12.10 8.56 -3.35
C ARG A 30 12.37 9.53 -4.50
N VAL A 31 13.31 9.20 -5.40
CA VAL A 31 13.59 10.02 -6.59
C VAL A 31 12.37 10.07 -7.50
N LEU A 32 11.73 8.93 -7.78
CA LEU A 32 10.50 8.88 -8.56
C LEU A 32 9.36 9.64 -7.88
N GLY A 33 9.28 9.60 -6.55
CA GLY A 33 8.32 10.38 -5.77
C GLY A 33 8.50 11.89 -5.97
N LEU A 34 9.75 12.38 -5.95
CA LEU A 34 10.05 13.79 -6.24
C LEU A 34 9.65 14.18 -7.68
N VAL A 35 9.95 13.31 -8.65
CA VAL A 35 9.53 13.53 -10.05
C VAL A 35 8.02 13.59 -10.16
N ARG A 36 7.30 12.64 -9.56
CA ARG A 36 5.84 12.62 -9.49
C ARG A 36 5.28 13.91 -8.89
N ASP A 37 5.80 14.34 -7.73
CA ASP A 37 5.30 15.53 -7.02
C ASP A 37 5.57 16.80 -7.84
N ARG A 38 6.71 16.86 -8.53
CA ARG A 38 7.01 17.95 -9.46
C ARG A 38 6.04 17.99 -10.64
N MET A 39 5.71 16.83 -11.21
CA MET A 39 4.77 16.73 -12.33
C MET A 39 3.34 17.09 -11.90
N LEU A 40 2.89 16.63 -10.71
CA LEU A 40 1.61 17.01 -10.13
C LEU A 40 1.52 18.53 -9.97
N SER A 41 2.53 19.15 -9.34
CA SER A 41 2.55 20.61 -9.11
C SER A 41 2.66 21.43 -10.40
N ALA A 42 3.17 20.86 -11.49
CA ALA A 42 3.25 21.54 -12.79
C ALA A 42 1.94 21.47 -13.58
N ARG A 43 1.09 20.46 -13.31
CA ARG A 43 -0.12 20.18 -14.13
C ARG A 43 -1.42 20.60 -13.43
N PHE A 44 -1.45 20.56 -12.10
CA PHE A 44 -2.66 20.83 -11.32
C PHE A 44 -2.50 22.08 -10.45
N SER A 45 -3.61 22.76 -10.19
CA SER A 45 -3.62 23.93 -9.32
C SER A 45 -3.34 23.54 -7.86
N PRO A 46 -2.86 24.48 -7.00
CA PRO A 46 -2.70 24.21 -5.57
C PRO A 46 -4.01 23.77 -4.89
N ASP A 47 -5.15 24.30 -5.34
CA ASP A 47 -6.47 23.97 -4.81
C ASP A 47 -6.85 22.51 -5.15
N ASP A 48 -6.66 22.08 -6.41
CA ASP A 48 -6.91 20.70 -6.83
C ASP A 48 -6.01 19.71 -6.08
N LEU A 49 -4.72 20.05 -5.90
CA LEU A 49 -3.80 19.24 -5.12
C LEU A 49 -4.17 19.20 -3.64
N GLY A 50 -4.67 20.30 -3.09
CA GLY A 50 -5.20 20.36 -1.73
C GLY A 50 -6.33 19.36 -1.53
N VAL A 51 -7.30 19.33 -2.46
CA VAL A 51 -8.42 18.38 -2.46
C VAL A 51 -7.91 16.94 -2.61
N TYR A 52 -7.00 16.70 -3.56
CA TYR A 52 -6.41 15.38 -3.79
C TYR A 52 -5.71 14.83 -2.54
N PHE A 53 -4.82 15.60 -1.91
CA PHE A 53 -4.13 15.16 -0.70
C PHE A 53 -5.05 15.03 0.52
N ALA A 54 -6.08 15.88 0.63
CA ALA A 54 -7.07 15.75 1.68
C ALA A 54 -7.88 14.45 1.54
N ALA A 55 -8.20 14.05 0.30
CA ALA A 55 -8.93 12.83 0.01
C ALA A 55 -8.19 11.54 0.42
N PHE A 56 -6.84 11.57 0.47
CA PHE A 56 -6.04 10.45 0.95
C PHE A 56 -6.14 10.18 2.46
N ARG A 57 -6.61 11.15 3.26
CA ARG A 57 -6.57 11.02 4.73
C ARG A 57 -7.35 9.82 5.24
N LEU A 58 -8.57 9.59 4.74
CA LEU A 58 -9.39 8.45 5.16
C LEU A 58 -8.83 7.10 4.68
N PRO A 59 -8.49 6.91 3.39
CA PRO A 59 -7.84 5.69 2.93
C PRO A 59 -6.56 5.36 3.70
N ASN A 60 -5.70 6.36 3.96
CA ASN A 60 -4.47 6.18 4.71
C ASN A 60 -4.73 5.77 6.17
N LEU A 61 -5.71 6.39 6.84
CA LEU A 61 -6.10 6.03 8.19
C LEU A 61 -6.52 4.55 8.29
N LEU A 62 -7.36 4.10 7.36
CA LEU A 62 -7.77 2.69 7.28
C LEU A 62 -6.56 1.76 7.09
N PHE A 63 -5.66 2.14 6.20
CA PHE A 63 -4.45 1.38 5.93
C PHE A 63 -3.53 1.31 7.14
N GLU A 64 -3.26 2.42 7.81
CA GLU A 64 -2.39 2.49 8.99
C GLU A 64 -2.94 1.67 10.15
N LEU A 65 -4.24 1.78 10.44
CA LEU A 65 -4.88 1.04 11.52
C LEU A 65 -4.80 -0.48 11.33
N LEU A 66 -5.02 -0.96 10.11
CA LEU A 66 -5.14 -2.39 9.83
C LEU A 66 -3.83 -3.06 9.46
N VAL A 67 -2.95 -2.35 8.76
CA VAL A 67 -1.77 -2.97 8.14
C VAL A 67 -0.50 -2.71 8.94
N MET A 68 -0.27 -1.47 9.41
CA MET A 68 0.97 -1.14 10.10
C MET A 68 0.99 -1.63 11.56
N GLY A 69 -0.17 -1.69 12.23
CA GLY A 69 -0.22 -1.98 13.67
C GLY A 69 -0.03 -3.46 14.02
N ALA A 70 -0.73 -4.35 13.37
CA ALA A 70 -0.81 -5.76 13.79
C ALA A 70 -0.11 -6.73 12.84
N PHE A 71 -0.01 -6.37 11.55
CA PHE A 71 0.35 -7.33 10.52
C PHE A 71 1.85 -7.65 10.46
N THR A 72 2.69 -6.61 10.32
CA THR A 72 4.12 -6.82 10.06
C THR A 72 4.85 -7.43 11.26
N SER A 73 4.47 -7.02 12.48
CA SER A 73 5.12 -7.47 13.70
C SER A 73 4.73 -8.90 14.13
N ALA A 74 3.49 -9.31 13.83
CA ALA A 74 2.95 -10.60 14.27
C ALA A 74 3.00 -11.66 13.15
N PHE A 75 2.69 -11.30 11.91
CA PHE A 75 2.54 -12.26 10.81
C PHE A 75 3.87 -12.92 10.41
N ILE A 76 4.90 -12.11 10.09
CA ILE A 76 6.17 -12.61 9.56
C ILE A 76 6.85 -13.60 10.51
N PRO A 77 7.00 -13.32 11.82
CA PRO A 77 7.63 -14.28 12.75
C PRO A 77 6.86 -15.58 12.89
N VAL A 78 5.51 -15.52 12.90
CA VAL A 78 4.68 -16.71 13.02
C VAL A 78 4.73 -17.54 11.76
N PHE A 79 4.57 -16.92 10.59
CA PHE A 79 4.64 -17.59 9.29
C PHE A 79 6.01 -18.28 9.09
N THR A 80 7.10 -17.56 9.41
CA THR A 80 8.47 -18.11 9.31
C THR A 80 8.69 -19.31 10.23
N LYS A 81 8.07 -19.33 11.44
CA LYS A 81 8.14 -20.50 12.35
C LYS A 81 7.49 -21.74 11.75
N TYR A 82 6.34 -21.60 11.09
CA TYR A 82 5.69 -22.73 10.40
C TYR A 82 6.55 -23.25 9.25
N ILE A 83 7.12 -22.36 8.44
CA ILE A 83 8.02 -22.73 7.34
C ILE A 83 9.27 -23.45 7.87
N ALA A 84 9.89 -22.96 8.95
CA ALA A 84 11.06 -23.58 9.56
C ALA A 84 10.80 -25.00 10.12
N LYS A 85 9.53 -25.30 10.43
CA LYS A 85 9.09 -26.62 10.88
C LYS A 85 8.60 -27.53 9.75
N ASN A 86 8.74 -27.15 8.47
CA ASN A 86 8.18 -27.83 7.31
C ASN A 86 6.64 -28.00 7.35
N GLN A 87 5.94 -27.07 8.02
CA GLN A 87 4.49 -27.04 8.16
C GLN A 87 3.87 -26.00 7.21
N GLU A 88 4.19 -26.09 5.91
CA GLU A 88 3.77 -25.09 4.91
C GLU A 88 2.25 -24.98 4.80
N ASN A 89 1.52 -26.09 4.84
CA ASN A 89 0.06 -26.09 4.77
C ASN A 89 -0.58 -25.33 5.93
N ASP A 90 -0.04 -25.45 7.14
CA ASP A 90 -0.52 -24.72 8.32
C ASP A 90 -0.16 -23.25 8.25
N ALA A 91 1.03 -22.91 7.70
CA ALA A 91 1.42 -21.53 7.42
C ALA A 91 0.43 -20.83 6.47
N TYR A 92 0.08 -21.47 5.36
CA TYR A 92 -0.89 -20.91 4.40
C TYR A 92 -2.33 -20.86 4.94
N ARG A 93 -2.74 -21.86 5.74
CA ARG A 93 -4.04 -21.81 6.45
C ARG A 93 -4.11 -20.63 7.41
N MET A 94 -3.07 -20.43 8.21
CA MET A 94 -2.97 -19.29 9.12
C MET A 94 -3.01 -17.97 8.34
N ALA A 95 -2.24 -17.85 7.25
CA ALA A 95 -2.24 -16.67 6.40
C ALA A 95 -3.62 -16.38 5.80
N ALA A 96 -4.31 -17.40 5.26
CA ALA A 96 -5.65 -17.26 4.71
C ALA A 96 -6.68 -16.86 5.77
N THR A 97 -6.60 -17.43 6.96
CA THR A 97 -7.48 -17.05 8.07
C THR A 97 -7.26 -15.59 8.46
N LEU A 98 -6.00 -15.17 8.59
CA LEU A 98 -5.67 -13.80 8.98
C LEU A 98 -6.09 -12.78 7.91
N ILE A 99 -5.87 -13.09 6.62
CA ILE A 99 -6.33 -12.25 5.50
C ILE A 99 -7.85 -12.07 5.53
N ASN A 100 -8.60 -13.16 5.75
CA ASN A 100 -10.06 -13.11 5.80
C ASN A 100 -10.55 -12.28 6.99
N VAL A 101 -9.94 -12.44 8.17
CA VAL A 101 -10.26 -11.63 9.36
C VAL A 101 -9.97 -10.15 9.10
N CYS A 102 -8.78 -9.84 8.57
CA CYS A 102 -8.43 -8.45 8.21
C CYS A 102 -9.37 -7.87 7.16
N LEU A 103 -9.79 -8.67 6.17
CA LEU A 103 -10.73 -8.23 5.13
C LEU A 103 -12.11 -7.94 5.72
N VAL A 104 -12.61 -8.79 6.62
CA VAL A 104 -13.91 -8.56 7.30
C VAL A 104 -13.84 -7.29 8.15
N ILE A 105 -12.80 -7.10 8.93
CA ILE A 105 -12.60 -5.88 9.74
C ILE A 105 -12.49 -4.66 8.85
N LEU A 106 -11.73 -4.76 7.75
CA LEU A 106 -11.59 -3.68 6.77
C LEU A 106 -12.94 -3.27 6.19
N LEU A 107 -13.72 -4.24 5.72
CA LEU A 107 -15.04 -3.96 5.15
C LEU A 107 -16.00 -3.38 6.20
N ALA A 108 -15.98 -3.90 7.42
CA ALA A 108 -16.79 -3.39 8.52
C ALA A 108 -16.45 -1.92 8.87
N LEU A 109 -15.20 -1.51 8.73
CA LEU A 109 -14.76 -0.12 8.94
C LEU A 109 -14.98 0.73 7.67
N MET A 110 -14.73 0.18 6.50
CA MET A 110 -14.80 0.91 5.23
C MET A 110 -16.25 1.29 4.86
N VAL A 111 -17.23 0.39 5.10
CA VAL A 111 -18.62 0.63 4.76
C VAL A 111 -19.19 1.89 5.46
N PRO A 112 -19.10 2.04 6.80
CA PRO A 112 -19.56 3.27 7.43
C PRO A 112 -18.78 4.50 6.98
N LEU A 113 -17.46 4.42 6.83
CA LEU A 113 -16.66 5.55 6.34
C LEU A 113 -17.04 5.95 4.91
N PHE A 114 -17.41 4.98 4.07
CA PHE A 114 -17.88 5.23 2.71
C PHE A 114 -19.25 5.90 2.68
N VAL A 115 -20.17 5.49 3.56
CA VAL A 115 -21.52 6.07 3.67
C VAL A 115 -21.43 7.49 4.18
N TRP A 116 -20.71 7.72 5.27
CA TRP A 116 -20.56 9.06 5.91
C TRP A 116 -19.35 9.86 5.37
N THR A 117 -18.84 9.54 4.19
CA THR A 117 -17.70 10.27 3.59
C THR A 117 -17.97 11.77 3.53
N GLY A 118 -19.24 12.19 3.24
CA GLY A 118 -19.60 13.60 3.12
C GLY A 118 -19.44 14.38 4.42
N GLU A 119 -19.98 13.84 5.51
CA GLU A 119 -19.91 14.45 6.85
C GLU A 119 -18.46 14.50 7.34
N ILE A 120 -17.75 13.40 7.13
CA ILE A 120 -16.34 13.28 7.53
C ILE A 120 -15.47 14.24 6.72
N SER A 121 -15.69 14.39 5.41
CA SER A 121 -14.94 15.33 4.57
C SER A 121 -15.15 16.78 5.01
N ARG A 122 -16.38 17.18 5.33
CA ARG A 122 -16.67 18.51 5.88
C ARG A 122 -15.98 18.75 7.22
N PHE A 123 -15.91 17.73 8.06
CA PHE A 123 -15.22 17.81 9.35
C PHE A 123 -13.69 17.91 9.20
N LEU A 124 -13.11 17.17 8.25
CA LEU A 124 -11.66 17.12 8.03
C LEU A 124 -11.11 18.32 7.27
N ALA A 125 -11.95 19.00 6.48
CA ALA A 125 -11.57 20.13 5.64
C ALA A 125 -12.54 21.31 5.77
N PRO A 126 -12.69 21.92 6.97
CA PRO A 126 -13.68 22.97 7.24
C PRO A 126 -13.45 24.26 6.45
N GLY A 127 -12.25 24.45 5.87
CA GLY A 127 -11.90 25.61 5.04
C GLY A 127 -12.13 25.40 3.54
N PHE A 128 -12.63 24.24 3.10
CA PHE A 128 -12.90 23.97 1.69
C PHE A 128 -14.25 24.53 1.27
N THR A 129 -14.31 24.99 0.01
CA THR A 129 -15.57 25.38 -0.63
C THR A 129 -16.49 24.16 -0.83
N PRO A 130 -17.80 24.35 -1.01
CA PRO A 130 -18.72 23.24 -1.29
C PRO A 130 -18.27 22.37 -2.48
N GLN A 131 -17.77 22.99 -3.54
CA GLN A 131 -17.27 22.29 -4.72
C GLN A 131 -16.03 21.42 -4.41
N GLN A 132 -15.09 21.94 -3.61
CA GLN A 132 -13.92 21.19 -3.17
C GLN A 132 -14.29 20.00 -2.27
N ILE A 133 -15.30 20.17 -1.41
CA ILE A 133 -15.82 19.07 -0.59
C ILE A 133 -16.44 17.98 -1.46
N ASP A 134 -17.23 18.34 -2.46
CA ASP A 134 -17.85 17.36 -3.36
C ASP A 134 -16.78 16.59 -4.16
N GLN A 135 -15.75 17.25 -4.66
CA GLN A 135 -14.60 16.59 -5.30
C GLN A 135 -13.85 15.68 -4.32
N MET A 136 -13.59 16.16 -3.10
CA MET A 136 -12.93 15.35 -2.05
C MET A 136 -13.71 14.07 -1.75
N ILE A 137 -15.03 14.13 -1.65
CA ILE A 137 -15.89 12.96 -1.43
C ILE A 137 -15.71 11.93 -2.54
N VAL A 138 -15.76 12.37 -3.81
CA VAL A 138 -15.60 11.49 -4.97
C VAL A 138 -14.21 10.83 -4.96
N PHE A 139 -13.15 11.61 -4.78
CA PHE A 139 -11.78 11.10 -4.74
C PHE A 139 -11.57 10.14 -3.58
N THR A 140 -12.06 10.47 -2.38
CA THR A 140 -11.96 9.61 -1.21
C THR A 140 -12.62 8.26 -1.45
N ARG A 141 -13.84 8.23 -2.03
CA ARG A 141 -14.55 6.99 -2.35
C ARG A 141 -13.81 6.14 -3.38
N ILE A 142 -13.32 6.77 -4.46
CA ILE A 142 -12.51 6.07 -5.47
C ILE A 142 -11.25 5.46 -4.82
N MET A 143 -10.54 6.24 -4.00
CA MET A 143 -9.32 5.79 -3.34
C MET A 143 -9.56 4.70 -2.30
N MET A 144 -10.66 4.73 -1.55
CA MET A 144 -11.02 3.65 -0.64
C MET A 144 -11.13 2.32 -1.37
N ILE A 145 -11.81 2.28 -2.52
CA ILE A 145 -12.01 1.05 -3.28
C ILE A 145 -10.72 0.65 -4.01
N SER A 146 -10.08 1.59 -4.71
CA SER A 146 -8.96 1.29 -5.61
C SER A 146 -7.63 1.07 -4.90
N GLN A 147 -7.45 1.57 -3.67
CA GLN A 147 -6.18 1.48 -2.96
C GLN A 147 -6.23 0.54 -1.76
N VAL A 148 -7.23 0.67 -0.89
CA VAL A 148 -7.20 -0.01 0.42
C VAL A 148 -7.22 -1.52 0.27
N LEU A 149 -8.08 -2.07 -0.60
CA LEU A 149 -8.15 -3.51 -0.86
C LEU A 149 -6.87 -4.07 -1.51
N PRO A 150 -6.34 -3.49 -2.62
CA PRO A 150 -5.08 -3.94 -3.20
C PRO A 150 -3.89 -3.80 -2.27
N LEU A 151 -3.84 -2.74 -1.45
CA LEU A 151 -2.77 -2.56 -0.47
C LEU A 151 -2.80 -3.61 0.64
N LEU A 152 -3.98 -3.96 1.15
CA LEU A 152 -4.11 -5.04 2.13
C LEU A 152 -3.54 -6.36 1.57
N VAL A 153 -4.03 -6.78 0.40
CA VAL A 153 -3.58 -8.01 -0.27
C VAL A 153 -2.08 -7.95 -0.58
N GLY A 154 -1.60 -6.83 -1.12
CA GLY A 154 -0.19 -6.63 -1.45
C GLY A 154 0.74 -6.73 -0.24
N ASN A 155 0.32 -6.25 0.93
CA ASN A 155 1.10 -6.39 2.16
C ASN A 155 1.19 -7.84 2.65
N PHE A 156 0.12 -8.63 2.51
CA PHE A 156 0.18 -10.06 2.81
C PHE A 156 1.17 -10.79 1.90
N PHE A 157 1.12 -10.54 0.58
CA PHE A 157 2.10 -11.10 -0.36
C PHE A 157 3.53 -10.64 -0.02
N THR A 158 3.71 -9.39 0.35
CA THR A 158 4.99 -8.86 0.83
C THR A 158 5.50 -9.63 2.04
N GLY A 159 4.66 -9.86 3.05
CA GLY A 159 5.01 -10.62 4.24
C GLY A 159 5.38 -12.07 3.94
N ILE A 160 4.64 -12.74 3.06
CA ILE A 160 4.95 -14.11 2.61
C ILE A 160 6.29 -14.14 1.89
N LEU A 161 6.52 -13.26 0.91
CA LEU A 161 7.77 -13.21 0.16
C LEU A 161 8.98 -12.92 1.05
N GLN A 162 8.85 -12.01 2.00
CA GLN A 162 9.90 -11.71 2.99
C GLN A 162 10.19 -12.91 3.89
N SER A 163 9.18 -13.68 4.28
CA SER A 163 9.36 -14.92 5.05
C SER A 163 10.15 -15.99 4.30
N TYR A 164 10.14 -15.96 2.97
CA TYR A 164 10.98 -16.81 2.11
C TYR A 164 12.32 -16.16 1.72
N ASN A 165 12.70 -15.04 2.33
CA ASN A 165 13.91 -14.27 1.99
C ASN A 165 13.89 -13.71 0.54
N LEU A 166 12.74 -13.43 -0.01
CA LEU A 166 12.55 -12.83 -1.33
C LEU A 166 12.23 -11.34 -1.17
N PHE A 167 13.26 -10.49 -1.11
CA PHE A 167 13.10 -9.06 -0.82
C PHE A 167 12.97 -8.18 -2.07
N LEU A 168 13.36 -8.66 -3.24
CA LEU A 168 13.39 -7.84 -4.45
C LEU A 168 11.98 -7.42 -4.91
N VAL A 169 11.04 -8.36 -4.94
CA VAL A 169 9.65 -8.08 -5.39
C VAL A 169 8.95 -7.08 -4.48
N PRO A 170 8.95 -7.27 -3.14
CA PRO A 170 8.44 -6.26 -2.22
C PRO A 170 9.10 -4.89 -2.36
N ALA A 171 10.42 -4.85 -2.58
CA ALA A 171 11.16 -3.60 -2.73
C ALA A 171 10.80 -2.81 -3.99
N LEU A 172 10.31 -3.48 -5.04
CA LEU A 172 9.85 -2.84 -6.27
C LEU A 172 8.46 -2.19 -6.15
N ALA A 173 7.63 -2.62 -5.22
CA ALA A 173 6.24 -2.14 -5.10
C ALA A 173 6.12 -0.61 -5.03
N PRO A 174 6.92 0.13 -4.21
CA PRO A 174 6.85 1.59 -4.17
C PRO A 174 7.34 2.26 -5.46
N VAL A 175 8.26 1.61 -6.19
CA VAL A 175 8.75 2.10 -7.49
C VAL A 175 7.64 2.01 -8.54
N VAL A 176 7.00 0.83 -8.65
CA VAL A 176 5.87 0.59 -9.56
C VAL A 176 4.70 1.52 -9.24
N TYR A 177 4.41 1.76 -7.97
CA TYR A 177 3.38 2.70 -7.54
C TYR A 177 3.63 4.13 -8.05
N ASN A 178 4.85 4.65 -7.87
CA ASN A 178 5.20 5.98 -8.37
C ASN A 178 5.16 6.06 -9.90
N VAL A 179 5.67 5.03 -10.60
CA VAL A 179 5.59 4.95 -12.06
C VAL A 179 4.14 4.93 -12.54
N GLY A 180 3.25 4.20 -11.86
CA GLY A 180 1.82 4.18 -12.18
C GLY A 180 1.16 5.55 -12.08
N ILE A 181 1.45 6.32 -11.01
CA ILE A 181 0.93 7.68 -10.86
C ILE A 181 1.50 8.60 -11.94
N ILE A 182 2.81 8.54 -12.22
CA ILE A 182 3.45 9.34 -13.27
C ILE A 182 2.80 9.04 -14.63
N ALA A 183 2.57 7.77 -14.94
CA ALA A 183 1.88 7.39 -16.17
C ALA A 183 0.45 7.96 -16.23
N GLY A 184 -0.29 7.93 -15.12
CA GLY A 184 -1.63 8.52 -15.04
C GLY A 184 -1.66 10.05 -15.17
N ILE A 185 -0.57 10.76 -14.80
CA ILE A 185 -0.45 12.21 -15.02
C ILE A 185 -0.20 12.54 -16.49
N LEU A 186 0.44 11.64 -17.24
CA LEU A 186 0.80 11.85 -18.65
C LEU A 186 -0.35 11.52 -19.61
N LEU A 187 -1.33 10.71 -19.19
CA LEU A 187 -2.53 10.35 -19.97
C LEU A 187 -3.61 11.43 -19.86
#